data_7ffab593394b01782ac4c341a330c6ed
#
_entry.id   7ffab593394b01782ac4c341a330c6ed
#
_cell.length_a   1.000
_cell.length_b   1.000
_cell.length_c   1.000
_cell.angle_alpha   90.00
_cell.angle_beta   90.00
_cell.angle_gamma   90.00
#
_symmetry.space_group_name_H-M   'P 1'
#
loop_
_entity.id
_entity.type
_entity.pdbx_description
1 polymer ?
#
loop_
_entity_poly.entity_id
_entity_poly.type
_entity_poly.pdbx_seq_one_letter_code
_entity_poly.pdbx_strand_id
1 'polypeptide(L)'
;MTLSALTAISPIDGRYRKNTEQLALYFSESALIKFRVYIEVEYFISLCELPLPQLEDFERSDFGSLRKIYSDFTEQDAEAVKSIELKTNHDVKAVEYFIKDQFDKLGFSEFKEFIHFGLTSQDINNTAIPYSFKLAINNSYYPALDELIELLKKLVADWAHVPLLARTHGQPASPTRLGKEINVFVERILTQKNQLNLIPFSAKFGGATGNFNAHHVAYPKIDWKEFADNFVNDRLELNRSQFTTQIEHYDNFAAQCDALKRINTILIDLNRDIWTYISMNYFKQHIKEGEVGSSAMPHKVNPIDFENSEGNLGIANALFEHFAAKLPISRLQRDLTDSTVLRNIGVPLAHTLIAIKSAVKGLNKLLLNESAIHQDLESNWVVVSEAIQTILRREGYPNPYETLKELTRTNKQVNAQTIANFIDGLDIHESVKLENKNINPFNYTGI
;
A
#
# COMPACT_ATOMS: atom_id res chain seq x y z
N MET A 1 14.59 14.12 -28.50
CA MET A 1 14.86 14.65 -27.15
C MET A 1 15.21 13.44 -26.29
N THR A 2 16.37 13.42 -25.65
CA THR A 2 16.80 12.32 -24.79
C THR A 2 15.92 12.27 -23.54
N LEU A 3 15.47 11.08 -23.11
CA LEU A 3 14.71 10.90 -21.90
C LEU A 3 15.58 11.22 -20.67
N SER A 4 15.09 12.12 -19.83
CA SER A 4 15.69 12.48 -18.55
C SER A 4 14.61 12.84 -17.55
N ALA A 5 14.97 13.02 -16.28
CA ALA A 5 14.02 13.47 -15.27
C ALA A 5 13.33 14.81 -15.62
N LEU A 6 13.98 15.67 -16.38
CA LEU A 6 13.42 16.95 -16.83
C LEU A 6 12.51 16.84 -18.06
N THR A 7 12.70 15.79 -18.88
CA THR A 7 11.96 15.57 -20.12
C THR A 7 10.93 14.46 -20.03
N ALA A 8 10.85 13.76 -18.88
CA ALA A 8 9.88 12.71 -18.62
C ALA A 8 8.45 13.30 -18.52
N ILE A 9 7.50 12.66 -19.21
CA ILE A 9 6.07 13.06 -19.16
C ILE A 9 5.47 12.66 -17.81
N SER A 10 5.81 11.46 -17.32
CA SER A 10 5.34 11.00 -16.01
C SER A 10 6.13 11.68 -14.89
N PRO A 11 5.47 12.29 -13.88
CA PRO A 11 6.16 12.84 -12.72
C PRO A 11 6.86 11.77 -11.87
N ILE A 12 6.45 10.50 -11.97
CA ILE A 12 7.11 9.36 -11.30
C ILE A 12 8.57 9.26 -11.77
N ASP A 13 8.80 9.30 -13.09
CA ASP A 13 10.14 9.20 -13.68
C ASP A 13 10.85 10.54 -13.78
N GLY A 14 10.13 11.66 -13.60
CA GLY A 14 10.63 13.01 -13.57
C GLY A 14 10.85 13.53 -12.17
N ARG A 15 9.94 14.39 -11.71
CA ARG A 15 9.97 15.12 -10.43
C ARG A 15 10.23 14.24 -9.22
N TYR A 16 9.63 13.04 -9.20
CA TYR A 16 9.66 12.12 -8.06
C TYR A 16 10.63 10.94 -8.22
N ARG A 17 11.46 10.92 -9.26
CA ARG A 17 12.37 9.80 -9.57
C ARG A 17 13.16 9.31 -8.34
N LYS A 18 13.68 10.23 -7.52
CA LYS A 18 14.43 9.89 -6.29
C LYS A 18 13.62 9.09 -5.26
N ASN A 19 12.30 9.21 -5.29
CA ASN A 19 11.41 8.51 -4.36
C ASN A 19 10.99 7.13 -4.88
N THR A 20 11.09 6.89 -6.18
CA THR A 20 10.48 5.76 -6.89
C THR A 20 11.49 4.88 -7.63
N GLU A 21 12.76 5.30 -7.76
CA GLU A 21 13.76 4.59 -8.58
C GLU A 21 13.94 3.11 -8.23
N GLN A 22 13.76 2.75 -6.96
CA GLN A 22 13.81 1.36 -6.50
C GLN A 22 12.75 0.47 -7.17
N LEU A 23 11.62 1.04 -7.61
CA LEU A 23 10.58 0.31 -8.31
C LEU A 23 10.97 -0.07 -9.74
N ALA A 24 11.99 0.57 -10.32
CA ALA A 24 12.50 0.20 -11.62
C ALA A 24 13.06 -1.23 -11.67
N LEU A 25 13.51 -1.75 -10.52
CA LEU A 25 13.97 -3.15 -10.38
C LEU A 25 12.85 -4.17 -10.58
N TYR A 26 11.58 -3.73 -10.54
CA TYR A 26 10.41 -4.60 -10.63
C TYR A 26 9.52 -4.27 -11.84
N PHE A 27 9.39 -3.00 -12.21
CA PHE A 27 8.35 -2.55 -13.13
C PHE A 27 8.88 -1.82 -14.38
N SER A 28 10.19 -1.67 -14.55
CA SER A 28 10.74 -1.21 -15.82
C SER A 28 10.61 -2.27 -16.90
N GLU A 29 10.71 -1.88 -18.18
CA GLU A 29 10.72 -2.83 -19.29
C GLU A 29 11.91 -3.81 -19.17
N SER A 30 13.09 -3.32 -18.76
CA SER A 30 14.26 -4.17 -18.48
C SER A 30 13.98 -5.19 -17.37
N ALA A 31 13.30 -4.79 -16.29
CA ALA A 31 12.91 -5.69 -15.22
C ALA A 31 11.91 -6.75 -15.68
N LEU A 32 10.89 -6.39 -16.47
CA LEU A 32 9.94 -7.33 -17.03
C LEU A 32 10.64 -8.38 -17.91
N ILE A 33 11.59 -7.94 -18.77
CA ILE A 33 12.40 -8.86 -19.59
C ILE A 33 13.21 -9.79 -18.69
N LYS A 34 13.91 -9.26 -17.69
CA LYS A 34 14.69 -10.05 -16.73
C LYS A 34 13.84 -11.11 -16.02
N PHE A 35 12.64 -10.77 -15.55
CA PHE A 35 11.76 -11.73 -14.90
C PHE A 35 11.25 -12.80 -15.87
N ARG A 36 10.99 -12.46 -17.12
CA ARG A 36 10.66 -13.44 -18.16
C ARG A 36 11.83 -14.42 -18.39
N VAL A 37 13.06 -13.91 -18.49
CA VAL A 37 14.25 -14.75 -18.59
C VAL A 37 14.41 -15.66 -17.39
N TYR A 38 14.17 -15.13 -16.16
CA TYR A 38 14.18 -15.92 -14.94
C TYR A 38 13.19 -17.09 -14.99
N ILE A 39 11.94 -16.85 -15.37
CA ILE A 39 10.91 -17.88 -15.47
C ILE A 39 11.28 -18.95 -16.50
N GLU A 40 11.73 -18.54 -17.70
CA GLU A 40 12.12 -19.46 -18.77
C GLU A 40 13.29 -20.37 -18.36
N VAL A 41 14.32 -19.80 -17.73
CA VAL A 41 15.49 -20.55 -17.25
C VAL A 41 15.11 -21.52 -16.15
N GLU A 42 14.36 -21.09 -15.13
CA GLU A 42 13.94 -21.99 -14.05
C GLU A 42 12.96 -23.07 -14.56
N TYR A 43 12.13 -22.75 -15.56
CA TYR A 43 11.29 -23.74 -16.24
C TYR A 43 12.13 -24.80 -16.95
N PHE A 44 13.13 -24.41 -17.74
CA PHE A 44 14.04 -25.36 -18.39
C PHE A 44 14.76 -26.24 -17.37
N ILE A 45 15.27 -25.68 -16.29
CA ILE A 45 15.91 -26.44 -15.20
C ILE A 45 14.90 -27.44 -14.60
N SER A 46 13.63 -27.04 -14.41
CA SER A 46 12.60 -27.95 -13.90
C SER A 46 12.27 -29.07 -14.87
N LEU A 47 12.34 -28.83 -16.19
CA LEU A 47 12.20 -29.91 -17.18
C LEU A 47 13.37 -30.91 -17.12
N CYS A 48 14.61 -30.44 -16.88
CA CYS A 48 15.76 -31.34 -16.69
C CYS A 48 15.67 -32.22 -15.43
N GLU A 49 14.82 -31.85 -14.48
CA GLU A 49 14.55 -32.65 -13.26
C GLU A 49 13.50 -33.74 -13.50
N LEU A 50 12.79 -33.72 -14.64
CA LEU A 50 11.87 -34.74 -15.06
C LEU A 50 12.60 -35.87 -15.82
N PRO A 51 12.05 -37.09 -15.85
CA PRO A 51 12.62 -38.19 -16.63
C PRO A 51 12.35 -38.06 -18.13
N LEU A 52 12.83 -36.98 -18.72
CA LEU A 52 12.71 -36.70 -20.14
C LEU A 52 13.96 -37.20 -20.86
N PRO A 53 13.87 -38.22 -21.74
CA PRO A 53 15.05 -38.82 -22.38
C PRO A 53 15.94 -37.84 -23.13
N GLN A 54 15.34 -36.77 -23.68
CA GLN A 54 16.05 -35.74 -24.46
C GLN A 54 16.86 -34.77 -23.59
N LEU A 55 16.62 -34.75 -22.27
CA LEU A 55 17.29 -33.89 -21.28
C LEU A 55 18.13 -34.71 -20.29
N GLU A 56 18.23 -36.05 -20.48
CA GLU A 56 18.94 -36.96 -19.58
C GLU A 56 20.43 -36.59 -19.47
N ASP A 57 21.04 -36.16 -20.60
CA ASP A 57 22.44 -35.82 -20.67
C ASP A 57 22.75 -34.37 -20.20
N PHE A 58 21.74 -33.59 -19.77
CA PHE A 58 21.99 -32.25 -19.25
C PHE A 58 22.48 -32.35 -17.79
N GLU A 59 23.73 -31.93 -17.58
CA GLU A 59 24.39 -32.05 -16.28
C GLU A 59 23.84 -31.01 -15.26
N ARG A 60 23.43 -31.47 -14.08
CA ARG A 60 22.94 -30.60 -12.99
C ARG A 60 23.99 -29.59 -12.50
N SER A 61 25.27 -29.89 -12.67
CA SER A 61 26.39 -28.98 -12.40
C SER A 61 26.32 -27.70 -13.21
N ASP A 62 25.65 -27.71 -14.37
CA ASP A 62 25.53 -26.59 -15.29
C ASP A 62 24.35 -25.66 -14.99
N PHE A 63 23.44 -26.05 -14.06
CA PHE A 63 22.32 -25.18 -13.64
C PHE A 63 22.80 -23.83 -13.12
N GLY A 64 23.97 -23.77 -12.48
CA GLY A 64 24.57 -22.52 -12.03
C GLY A 64 24.91 -21.58 -13.19
N SER A 65 25.36 -22.14 -14.32
CA SER A 65 25.67 -21.36 -15.53
C SER A 65 24.40 -20.82 -16.20
N LEU A 66 23.33 -21.62 -16.22
CA LEU A 66 22.02 -21.14 -16.72
C LEU A 66 21.47 -20.02 -15.86
N ARG A 67 21.57 -20.11 -14.53
CA ARG A 67 21.09 -19.08 -13.61
C ARG A 67 21.80 -17.75 -13.77
N LYS A 68 23.06 -17.76 -14.21
CA LYS A 68 23.80 -16.53 -14.54
C LYS A 68 23.16 -15.73 -15.68
N ILE A 69 22.39 -16.35 -16.57
CA ILE A 69 21.68 -15.65 -17.65
C ILE A 69 20.73 -14.58 -17.07
N TYR A 70 20.11 -14.84 -15.93
CA TYR A 70 19.22 -13.86 -15.29
C TYR A 70 19.85 -13.16 -14.06
N SER A 71 20.76 -13.81 -13.30
CA SER A 71 21.38 -13.15 -12.14
C SER A 71 22.29 -12.01 -12.56
N ASP A 72 23.03 -12.19 -13.64
CA ASP A 72 23.98 -11.23 -14.19
C ASP A 72 23.36 -10.36 -15.30
N PHE A 73 22.04 -10.44 -15.48
CA PHE A 73 21.30 -9.71 -16.53
C PHE A 73 21.45 -8.20 -16.41
N THR A 74 21.84 -7.56 -17.50
CA THR A 74 22.15 -6.12 -17.60
C THR A 74 21.17 -5.37 -18.52
N GLU A 75 21.29 -4.04 -18.58
CA GLU A 75 20.54 -3.23 -19.55
C GLU A 75 20.93 -3.57 -21.01
N GLN A 76 22.21 -3.94 -21.27
CA GLN A 76 22.67 -4.38 -22.60
C GLN A 76 21.97 -5.66 -23.04
N ASP A 77 21.69 -6.58 -22.11
CA ASP A 77 20.94 -7.80 -22.41
C ASP A 77 19.49 -7.46 -22.75
N ALA A 78 18.87 -6.51 -22.03
CA ALA A 78 17.54 -6.02 -22.35
C ALA A 78 17.50 -5.35 -23.74
N GLU A 79 18.51 -4.56 -24.12
CA GLU A 79 18.67 -3.98 -25.45
C GLU A 79 18.81 -5.05 -26.54
N ALA A 80 19.55 -6.12 -26.26
CA ALA A 80 19.66 -7.27 -27.17
C ALA A 80 18.30 -7.93 -27.41
N VAL A 81 17.53 -8.18 -26.34
CA VAL A 81 16.14 -8.69 -26.45
C VAL A 81 15.27 -7.74 -27.27
N LYS A 82 15.32 -6.42 -27.01
CA LYS A 82 14.55 -5.43 -27.78
C LYS A 82 14.95 -5.39 -29.26
N SER A 83 16.22 -5.60 -29.56
CA SER A 83 16.69 -5.69 -30.95
C SER A 83 16.14 -6.91 -31.70
N ILE A 84 15.94 -8.02 -31.00
CA ILE A 84 15.25 -9.21 -31.54
C ILE A 84 13.74 -8.92 -31.69
N GLU A 85 13.12 -8.30 -30.69
CA GLU A 85 11.70 -7.94 -30.71
C GLU A 85 11.34 -7.04 -31.89
N LEU A 86 12.20 -6.06 -32.24
CA LEU A 86 12.01 -5.21 -33.42
C LEU A 86 11.87 -5.99 -34.74
N LYS A 87 12.49 -7.18 -34.83
CA LYS A 87 12.42 -8.04 -36.03
C LYS A 87 11.23 -9.01 -35.96
N THR A 88 10.94 -9.56 -34.78
CA THR A 88 9.93 -10.58 -34.58
C THR A 88 8.54 -10.02 -34.32
N ASN A 89 8.46 -8.76 -33.90
CA ASN A 89 7.25 -8.09 -33.43
C ASN A 89 6.52 -8.89 -32.34
N HIS A 90 7.31 -9.59 -31.49
CA HIS A 90 6.75 -10.42 -30.41
C HIS A 90 7.73 -10.47 -29.23
N ASP A 91 7.32 -9.90 -28.09
CA ASP A 91 8.13 -9.67 -26.90
C ASP A 91 8.63 -10.97 -26.22
N VAL A 92 7.73 -11.92 -25.93
CA VAL A 92 8.12 -13.20 -25.27
C VAL A 92 8.94 -14.08 -26.22
N LYS A 93 8.64 -14.09 -27.53
CA LYS A 93 9.43 -14.81 -28.52
C LYS A 93 10.86 -14.24 -28.63
N ALA A 94 11.01 -12.93 -28.44
CA ALA A 94 12.33 -12.31 -28.40
C ALA A 94 13.15 -12.78 -27.18
N VAL A 95 12.52 -12.96 -26.03
CA VAL A 95 13.15 -13.55 -24.84
C VAL A 95 13.59 -14.99 -25.10
N GLU A 96 12.73 -15.81 -25.70
CA GLU A 96 13.08 -17.19 -26.09
C GLU A 96 14.33 -17.21 -26.99
N TYR A 97 14.38 -16.40 -28.04
CA TYR A 97 15.54 -16.34 -28.94
C TYR A 97 16.81 -15.84 -28.23
N PHE A 98 16.69 -14.85 -27.36
CA PHE A 98 17.81 -14.39 -26.54
C PHE A 98 18.39 -15.53 -25.70
N ILE A 99 17.54 -16.31 -25.04
CA ILE A 99 17.97 -17.45 -24.20
C ILE A 99 18.60 -18.53 -25.08
N LYS A 100 18.04 -18.84 -26.27
CA LYS A 100 18.64 -19.76 -27.24
C LYS A 100 20.04 -19.33 -27.66
N ASP A 101 20.26 -18.03 -27.88
CA ASP A 101 21.60 -17.47 -28.19
C ASP A 101 22.56 -17.63 -26.99
N GLN A 102 22.09 -17.50 -25.76
CA GLN A 102 22.91 -17.75 -24.57
C GLN A 102 23.27 -19.26 -24.45
N PHE A 103 22.33 -20.17 -24.75
CA PHE A 103 22.60 -21.61 -24.78
C PHE A 103 23.67 -21.96 -25.81
N ASP A 104 23.62 -21.36 -27.00
CA ASP A 104 24.66 -21.55 -28.03
C ASP A 104 26.04 -21.09 -27.52
N LYS A 105 26.13 -19.95 -26.82
CA LYS A 105 27.35 -19.45 -26.20
C LYS A 105 27.93 -20.33 -25.09
N LEU A 106 27.03 -20.96 -24.33
CA LEU A 106 27.37 -21.84 -23.20
C LEU A 106 27.69 -23.27 -23.65
N GLY A 107 27.49 -23.60 -24.91
CA GLY A 107 27.73 -24.96 -25.45
C GLY A 107 26.56 -25.93 -25.29
N PHE A 108 25.34 -25.41 -24.99
CA PHE A 108 24.14 -26.17 -24.76
C PHE A 108 23.19 -26.17 -25.97
N SER A 109 23.69 -25.99 -27.17
CA SER A 109 22.90 -25.84 -28.41
C SER A 109 21.93 -27.01 -28.68
N GLU A 110 22.27 -28.21 -28.27
CA GLU A 110 21.44 -29.40 -28.46
C GLU A 110 20.15 -29.40 -27.63
N PHE A 111 20.13 -28.67 -26.48
CA PHE A 111 19.00 -28.61 -25.56
C PHE A 111 18.08 -27.42 -25.79
N LYS A 112 18.47 -26.44 -26.63
CA LYS A 112 17.79 -25.15 -26.75
C LYS A 112 16.34 -25.22 -27.25
N GLU A 113 15.93 -26.31 -27.90
CA GLU A 113 14.54 -26.49 -28.34
C GLU A 113 13.57 -26.82 -27.19
N PHE A 114 14.10 -27.10 -25.99
CA PHE A 114 13.31 -27.23 -24.77
C PHE A 114 13.06 -25.90 -24.04
N ILE A 115 13.66 -24.78 -24.51
CA ILE A 115 13.31 -23.44 -24.05
C ILE A 115 11.90 -23.15 -24.56
N HIS A 116 11.01 -22.66 -23.67
CA HIS A 116 9.60 -22.39 -23.96
C HIS A 116 8.80 -23.64 -24.41
N PHE A 117 9.26 -24.83 -24.06
CA PHE A 117 8.66 -26.10 -24.50
C PHE A 117 7.21 -26.21 -24.01
N GLY A 118 6.25 -26.38 -24.93
CA GLY A 118 4.82 -26.55 -24.61
C GLY A 118 4.11 -25.32 -24.05
N LEU A 119 4.81 -24.24 -23.80
CA LEU A 119 4.28 -23.01 -23.20
C LEU A 119 3.59 -22.09 -24.20
N THR A 120 2.87 -21.13 -23.66
CA THR A 120 2.39 -19.92 -24.34
C THR A 120 2.95 -18.70 -23.62
N SER A 121 2.98 -17.57 -24.29
CA SER A 121 3.50 -16.30 -23.74
C SER A 121 2.90 -15.96 -22.37
N GLN A 122 1.67 -16.36 -22.11
CA GLN A 122 1.00 -16.07 -20.84
C GLN A 122 1.42 -17.00 -19.70
N ASP A 123 1.99 -18.15 -19.97
CA ASP A 123 2.64 -18.94 -18.90
C ASP A 123 3.83 -18.19 -18.32
N ILE A 124 4.54 -17.43 -19.16
CA ILE A 124 5.66 -16.59 -18.75
C ILE A 124 5.18 -15.27 -18.13
N ASN A 125 4.25 -14.56 -18.75
CA ASN A 125 3.77 -13.28 -18.22
C ASN A 125 2.98 -13.44 -16.91
N ASN A 126 2.09 -14.44 -16.82
CA ASN A 126 1.27 -14.69 -15.63
C ASN A 126 2.02 -15.44 -14.51
N THR A 127 3.32 -15.57 -14.62
CA THR A 127 4.26 -15.96 -13.55
C THR A 127 5.25 -14.84 -13.26
N ALA A 128 5.85 -14.22 -14.28
CA ALA A 128 6.83 -13.13 -14.13
C ALA A 128 6.21 -11.88 -13.47
N ILE A 129 5.01 -11.47 -13.89
CA ILE A 129 4.34 -10.27 -13.37
C ILE A 129 3.94 -10.44 -11.90
N PRO A 130 3.20 -11.49 -11.47
CA PRO A 130 2.89 -11.67 -10.06
C PRO A 130 4.14 -11.89 -9.20
N TYR A 131 5.21 -12.50 -9.73
CA TYR A 131 6.49 -12.66 -9.04
C TYR A 131 7.15 -11.29 -8.78
N SER A 132 7.27 -10.46 -9.82
CA SER A 132 7.82 -9.11 -9.66
C SER A 132 6.98 -8.24 -8.72
N PHE A 133 5.66 -8.35 -8.80
CA PHE A 133 4.74 -7.63 -7.91
C PHE A 133 4.89 -8.07 -6.45
N LYS A 134 4.98 -9.37 -6.18
CA LYS A 134 5.29 -9.92 -4.85
C LYS A 134 6.57 -9.34 -4.28
N LEU A 135 7.64 -9.33 -5.07
CA LEU A 135 8.93 -8.76 -4.65
C LEU A 135 8.83 -7.26 -4.36
N ALA A 136 8.13 -6.50 -5.19
CA ALA A 136 7.92 -5.06 -4.98
C ALA A 136 7.12 -4.77 -3.70
N ILE A 137 6.06 -5.53 -3.44
CA ILE A 137 5.26 -5.42 -2.21
C ILE A 137 6.15 -5.71 -0.99
N ASN A 138 6.90 -6.81 -1.01
CA ASN A 138 7.70 -7.22 0.15
C ASN A 138 8.92 -6.32 0.39
N ASN A 139 9.61 -5.89 -0.67
CA ASN A 139 10.89 -5.21 -0.55
C ASN A 139 10.81 -3.68 -0.66
N SER A 140 9.67 -3.13 -1.08
CA SER A 140 9.50 -1.67 -1.24
C SER A 140 8.27 -1.13 -0.53
N TYR A 141 7.10 -1.73 -0.73
CA TYR A 141 5.85 -1.22 -0.16
C TYR A 141 5.77 -1.45 1.34
N TYR A 142 5.93 -2.70 1.81
CA TYR A 142 5.86 -2.99 3.25
C TYR A 142 6.92 -2.25 4.07
N PRO A 143 8.19 -2.19 3.67
CA PRO A 143 9.17 -1.39 4.42
C PRO A 143 8.78 0.08 4.57
N ALA A 144 8.25 0.71 3.51
CA ALA A 144 7.80 2.10 3.58
C ALA A 144 6.56 2.27 4.47
N LEU A 145 5.60 1.34 4.38
CA LEU A 145 4.41 1.35 5.23
C LEU A 145 4.78 1.11 6.70
N ASP A 146 5.71 0.21 6.98
CA ASP A 146 6.17 -0.09 8.33
C ASP A 146 6.91 1.10 8.96
N GLU A 147 7.72 1.83 8.19
CA GLU A 147 8.33 3.09 8.63
C GLU A 147 7.26 4.09 9.09
N LEU A 148 6.18 4.25 8.31
CA LEU A 148 5.07 5.11 8.68
C LEU A 148 4.35 4.62 9.96
N ILE A 149 4.07 3.32 10.05
CA ILE A 149 3.41 2.73 11.23
C ILE A 149 4.24 2.95 12.49
N GLU A 150 5.54 2.71 12.44
CA GLU A 150 6.42 2.90 13.61
C GLU A 150 6.52 4.38 14.00
N LEU A 151 6.54 5.30 13.04
CA LEU A 151 6.46 6.73 13.33
C LEU A 151 5.13 7.10 14.01
N LEU A 152 4.00 6.59 13.51
CA LEU A 152 2.69 6.83 14.12
C LEU A 152 2.62 6.26 15.55
N LYS A 153 3.13 5.04 15.79
CA LYS A 153 3.20 4.44 17.14
C LYS A 153 4.03 5.29 18.10
N LYS A 154 5.14 5.86 17.63
CA LYS A 154 5.93 6.80 18.42
C LYS A 154 5.10 8.02 18.80
N LEU A 155 4.40 8.64 17.87
CA LEU A 155 3.53 9.80 18.13
C LEU A 155 2.36 9.44 19.07
N VAL A 156 1.81 8.23 18.97
CA VAL A 156 0.82 7.72 19.93
C VAL A 156 1.37 7.72 21.35
N ALA A 157 2.60 7.25 21.54
CA ALA A 157 3.25 7.21 22.87
C ALA A 157 3.59 8.62 23.36
N ASP A 158 4.17 9.46 22.50
CA ASP A 158 4.58 10.82 22.84
C ASP A 158 3.37 11.69 23.26
N TRP A 159 2.18 11.45 22.68
CA TRP A 159 0.97 12.24 22.90
C TRP A 159 -0.12 11.49 23.71
N ALA A 160 0.23 10.37 24.36
CA ALA A 160 -0.73 9.53 25.09
C ALA A 160 -1.53 10.26 26.16
N HIS A 161 -0.94 11.29 26.79
CA HIS A 161 -1.54 12.05 27.88
C HIS A 161 -2.02 13.46 27.48
N VAL A 162 -1.91 13.83 26.21
CA VAL A 162 -2.34 15.14 25.72
C VAL A 162 -3.87 15.13 25.58
N PRO A 163 -4.62 15.87 26.42
CA PRO A 163 -6.07 16.01 26.25
C PRO A 163 -6.37 16.82 25.01
N LEU A 164 -7.40 16.45 24.28
CA LEU A 164 -7.83 17.07 23.04
C LEU A 164 -9.35 17.23 23.03
N LEU A 165 -9.84 18.40 22.62
CA LEU A 165 -11.26 18.60 22.38
C LEU A 165 -11.68 17.85 21.11
N ALA A 166 -12.49 16.79 21.26
CA ALA A 166 -13.03 16.13 20.08
C ALA A 166 -14.13 16.99 19.42
N ARG A 167 -14.30 16.79 18.12
CA ARG A 167 -15.36 17.47 17.37
C ARG A 167 -16.19 16.44 16.58
N THR A 168 -17.50 16.52 16.76
CA THR A 168 -18.46 15.76 15.94
C THR A 168 -19.31 16.76 15.16
N HIS A 169 -19.50 16.53 13.86
CA HIS A 169 -20.18 17.50 12.99
C HIS A 169 -19.54 18.90 13.02
N GLY A 170 -18.24 18.98 13.28
CA GLY A 170 -17.51 20.22 13.45
C GLY A 170 -17.75 20.95 14.79
N GLN A 171 -18.62 20.43 15.67
CA GLN A 171 -18.95 21.02 16.96
C GLN A 171 -18.14 20.40 18.10
N PRO A 172 -17.80 21.17 19.16
CA PRO A 172 -17.20 20.65 20.37
C PRO A 172 -17.98 19.46 20.96
N ALA A 173 -17.27 18.40 21.29
CA ALA A 173 -17.80 17.16 21.84
C ALA A 173 -16.94 16.70 23.04
N SER A 174 -17.22 15.53 23.57
CA SER A 174 -16.49 14.97 24.71
C SER A 174 -14.99 14.93 24.44
N PRO A 175 -14.14 15.41 25.35
CA PRO A 175 -12.70 15.38 25.18
C PRO A 175 -12.16 13.97 24.98
N THR A 176 -11.05 13.88 24.28
CA THR A 176 -10.29 12.66 23.98
C THR A 176 -8.81 12.88 24.30
N ARG A 177 -7.95 11.95 23.90
CA ARG A 177 -6.48 12.10 23.95
C ARG A 177 -5.90 12.05 22.56
N LEU A 178 -4.97 12.97 22.25
CA LEU A 178 -4.37 13.06 20.92
C LEU A 178 -3.69 11.74 20.50
N GLY A 179 -2.94 11.09 21.41
CA GLY A 179 -2.35 9.79 21.11
C GLY A 179 -3.39 8.74 20.73
N LYS A 180 -4.55 8.70 21.41
CA LYS A 180 -5.64 7.78 21.07
C LYS A 180 -6.20 8.09 19.67
N GLU A 181 -6.36 9.36 19.29
CA GLU A 181 -6.84 9.74 17.95
C GLU A 181 -5.89 9.24 16.86
N ILE A 182 -4.58 9.36 17.05
CA ILE A 182 -3.57 8.82 16.12
C ILE A 182 -3.60 7.28 16.11
N ASN A 183 -3.84 6.64 17.28
CA ASN A 183 -3.86 5.17 17.36
C ASN A 183 -5.01 4.53 16.57
N VAL A 184 -6.10 5.26 16.35
CA VAL A 184 -7.19 4.81 15.46
C VAL A 184 -6.66 4.49 14.06
N PHE A 185 -5.78 5.33 13.53
CA PHE A 185 -5.17 5.10 12.21
C PHE A 185 -4.20 3.93 12.23
N VAL A 186 -3.39 3.78 13.29
CA VAL A 186 -2.48 2.63 13.46
C VAL A 186 -3.25 1.32 13.41
N GLU A 187 -4.33 1.21 14.18
CA GLU A 187 -5.17 0.01 14.22
C GLU A 187 -5.79 -0.30 12.86
N ARG A 188 -6.35 0.71 12.20
CA ARG A 188 -6.96 0.58 10.87
C ARG A 188 -5.95 0.10 9.83
N ILE A 189 -4.75 0.70 9.80
CA ILE A 189 -3.68 0.34 8.84
C ILE A 189 -3.20 -1.10 9.09
N LEU A 190 -2.95 -1.47 10.35
CA LEU A 190 -2.50 -2.83 10.70
C LEU A 190 -3.54 -3.87 10.31
N THR A 191 -4.81 -3.60 10.55
CA THR A 191 -5.91 -4.49 10.15
C THR A 191 -5.92 -4.72 8.65
N GLN A 192 -5.81 -3.65 7.85
CA GLN A 192 -5.82 -3.77 6.38
C GLN A 192 -4.51 -4.37 5.83
N LYS A 193 -3.36 -4.08 6.44
CA LYS A 193 -2.09 -4.75 6.12
C LYS A 193 -2.20 -6.26 6.31
N ASN A 194 -2.78 -6.70 7.42
CA ASN A 194 -2.98 -8.12 7.68
C ASN A 194 -3.91 -8.77 6.64
N GLN A 195 -4.98 -8.08 6.22
CA GLN A 195 -5.85 -8.57 5.15
C GLN A 195 -5.11 -8.68 3.81
N LEU A 196 -4.30 -7.69 3.45
CA LEU A 196 -3.48 -7.75 2.23
C LEU A 196 -2.52 -8.95 2.24
N ASN A 197 -1.90 -9.24 3.39
CA ASN A 197 -0.98 -10.38 3.55
C ASN A 197 -1.66 -11.76 3.34
N LEU A 198 -2.96 -11.85 3.50
CA LEU A 198 -3.70 -13.11 3.31
C LEU A 198 -4.07 -13.37 1.85
N ILE A 199 -3.95 -12.37 0.97
CA ILE A 199 -4.31 -12.52 -0.45
C ILE A 199 -3.11 -13.12 -1.19
N PRO A 200 -3.27 -14.31 -1.80
CA PRO A 200 -2.16 -14.97 -2.49
C PRO A 200 -1.75 -14.23 -3.77
N PHE A 201 -0.49 -14.36 -4.14
CA PHE A 201 0.03 -13.94 -5.45
C PHE A 201 -0.23 -15.05 -6.45
N SER A 202 -1.35 -14.98 -7.14
CA SER A 202 -1.81 -16.04 -8.04
C SER A 202 -1.09 -16.00 -9.38
N ALA A 203 -0.87 -17.20 -9.94
CA ALA A 203 -0.22 -17.38 -11.23
C ALA A 203 -0.95 -18.46 -12.07
N LYS A 204 -0.88 -18.31 -13.38
CA LYS A 204 -1.35 -19.30 -14.35
C LYS A 204 -0.17 -19.99 -15.00
N PHE A 205 -0.24 -21.33 -15.08
CA PHE A 205 0.71 -22.17 -15.78
C PHE A 205 0.03 -23.43 -16.29
N GLY A 206 -0.03 -23.64 -17.62
CA GLY A 206 -0.75 -24.76 -18.20
C GLY A 206 -0.91 -24.74 -19.73
N GLY A 207 -0.10 -23.95 -20.44
CA GLY A 207 -0.13 -23.86 -21.90
C GLY A 207 -1.26 -22.97 -22.44
N ALA A 208 -1.52 -23.06 -23.75
CA ALA A 208 -2.36 -22.16 -24.53
C ALA A 208 -3.81 -21.99 -24.03
N THR A 209 -4.35 -22.98 -23.35
CA THR A 209 -5.73 -22.98 -22.83
C THR A 209 -5.82 -23.46 -21.38
N GLY A 210 -4.67 -23.55 -20.67
CA GLY A 210 -4.63 -24.03 -19.29
C GLY A 210 -4.77 -25.54 -19.11
N ASN A 211 -4.74 -26.32 -20.20
CA ASN A 211 -5.00 -27.76 -20.20
C ASN A 211 -3.76 -28.64 -20.50
N PHE A 212 -2.55 -28.06 -20.57
CA PHE A 212 -1.31 -28.76 -20.91
C PHE A 212 -1.34 -29.54 -22.23
N ASN A 213 -2.11 -29.12 -23.23
CA ASN A 213 -2.34 -29.85 -24.47
C ASN A 213 -1.01 -30.27 -25.14
N ALA A 214 -0.09 -29.33 -25.34
CA ALA A 214 1.22 -29.60 -25.98
C ALA A 214 2.10 -30.49 -25.10
N HIS A 215 2.15 -30.27 -23.81
CA HIS A 215 2.90 -31.09 -22.87
C HIS A 215 2.39 -32.53 -22.85
N HIS A 216 1.07 -32.70 -22.73
CA HIS A 216 0.46 -34.03 -22.62
C HIS A 216 0.61 -34.87 -23.90
N VAL A 217 0.51 -34.21 -25.07
CA VAL A 217 0.70 -34.97 -26.34
C VAL A 217 2.16 -35.40 -26.52
N ALA A 218 3.13 -34.60 -26.06
CA ALA A 218 4.54 -34.92 -26.14
C ALA A 218 4.96 -35.98 -25.11
N TYR A 219 4.52 -35.86 -23.87
CA TYR A 219 4.86 -36.73 -22.76
C TYR A 219 3.61 -37.11 -21.95
N PRO A 220 2.77 -38.06 -22.44
CA PRO A 220 1.48 -38.37 -21.83
C PRO A 220 1.58 -39.12 -20.49
N LYS A 221 2.77 -39.59 -20.09
CA LYS A 221 3.01 -40.29 -18.82
C LYS A 221 3.44 -39.35 -17.69
N ILE A 222 3.73 -38.08 -17.97
CA ILE A 222 4.12 -37.08 -16.96
C ILE A 222 2.86 -36.50 -16.36
N ASP A 223 2.82 -36.39 -15.04
CA ASP A 223 1.79 -35.58 -14.35
C ASP A 223 2.13 -34.09 -14.42
N TRP A 224 1.61 -33.47 -15.48
CA TRP A 224 1.86 -32.04 -15.73
C TRP A 224 1.19 -31.12 -14.73
N LYS A 225 0.17 -31.59 -14.01
CA LYS A 225 -0.47 -30.80 -12.94
C LYS A 225 0.44 -30.75 -11.72
N GLU A 226 0.93 -31.90 -11.27
CA GLU A 226 1.89 -31.98 -10.18
C GLU A 226 3.17 -31.21 -10.51
N PHE A 227 3.69 -31.38 -11.73
CA PHE A 227 4.84 -30.60 -12.20
C PHE A 227 4.60 -29.08 -12.08
N ALA A 228 3.46 -28.59 -12.55
CA ALA A 228 3.14 -27.17 -12.53
C ALA A 228 2.91 -26.66 -11.11
N ASP A 229 2.31 -27.47 -10.22
CA ASP A 229 2.16 -27.13 -8.81
C ASP A 229 3.53 -26.97 -8.15
N ASN A 230 4.44 -27.93 -8.33
CA ASN A 230 5.81 -27.86 -7.80
C ASN A 230 6.58 -26.66 -8.40
N PHE A 231 6.45 -26.41 -9.71
CA PHE A 231 7.11 -25.28 -10.36
C PHE A 231 6.61 -23.93 -9.84
N VAL A 232 5.30 -23.73 -9.81
CA VAL A 232 4.71 -22.44 -9.44
C VAL A 232 4.71 -22.22 -7.93
N ASN A 233 4.29 -23.22 -7.14
CA ASN A 233 4.12 -23.03 -5.70
C ASN A 233 5.45 -23.14 -4.96
N ASP A 234 6.29 -24.13 -5.29
CA ASP A 234 7.50 -24.40 -4.52
C ASP A 234 8.71 -23.64 -5.07
N ARG A 235 8.91 -23.65 -6.42
CA ARG A 235 10.08 -22.98 -7.01
C ARG A 235 9.91 -21.48 -7.17
N LEU A 236 8.72 -21.00 -7.59
CA LEU A 236 8.43 -19.58 -7.73
C LEU A 236 7.79 -18.97 -6.48
N GLU A 237 7.40 -19.80 -5.51
CA GLU A 237 6.68 -19.37 -4.30
C GLU A 237 5.45 -18.48 -4.61
N LEU A 238 4.72 -18.83 -5.66
CA LEU A 238 3.45 -18.22 -6.06
C LEU A 238 2.31 -19.17 -5.73
N ASN A 239 1.07 -18.79 -6.00
CA ASN A 239 -0.10 -19.65 -5.82
C ASN A 239 -0.67 -20.01 -7.19
N ARG A 240 -0.54 -21.26 -7.61
CA ARG A 240 -1.03 -21.68 -8.92
C ARG A 240 -2.55 -21.78 -8.96
N SER A 241 -3.18 -21.09 -9.92
CA SER A 241 -4.59 -21.28 -10.26
C SER A 241 -4.75 -22.58 -11.08
N GLN A 242 -5.49 -23.56 -10.52
CA GLN A 242 -5.60 -24.89 -11.11
C GLN A 242 -6.39 -24.93 -12.42
N PHE A 243 -7.50 -24.18 -12.51
CA PHE A 243 -8.36 -24.11 -13.68
C PHE A 243 -8.34 -22.69 -14.22
N THR A 244 -7.77 -22.50 -15.38
CA THR A 244 -7.63 -21.19 -16.02
C THR A 244 -7.96 -21.27 -17.51
N THR A 245 -8.11 -20.14 -18.15
CA THR A 245 -8.06 -20.01 -19.61
C THR A 245 -6.60 -19.87 -20.06
N GLN A 246 -6.32 -19.16 -21.13
CA GLN A 246 -4.94 -18.83 -21.50
C GLN A 246 -4.25 -17.93 -20.48
N ILE A 247 -5.04 -17.19 -19.67
CA ILE A 247 -4.55 -16.22 -18.67
C ILE A 247 -4.99 -16.60 -17.26
N GLU A 248 -4.35 -16.00 -16.27
CA GLU A 248 -4.80 -15.99 -14.89
C GLU A 248 -6.12 -15.22 -14.75
N HIS A 249 -6.94 -15.52 -13.72
CA HIS A 249 -8.24 -14.86 -13.48
C HIS A 249 -8.12 -13.40 -13.08
N TYR A 250 -6.99 -13.03 -12.46
CA TYR A 250 -6.73 -11.74 -11.83
C TYR A 250 -7.65 -11.40 -10.65
N ASP A 251 -8.46 -12.33 -10.15
CA ASP A 251 -9.36 -12.08 -9.01
C ASP A 251 -8.57 -11.74 -7.74
N ASN A 252 -7.51 -12.51 -7.45
CA ASN A 252 -6.64 -12.22 -6.30
C ASN A 252 -5.82 -10.95 -6.51
N PHE A 253 -5.38 -10.64 -7.71
CA PHE A 253 -4.73 -9.38 -8.01
C PHE A 253 -5.70 -8.19 -7.84
N ALA A 254 -6.94 -8.33 -8.27
CA ALA A 254 -8.00 -7.34 -8.02
C ALA A 254 -8.23 -7.13 -6.52
N ALA A 255 -8.30 -8.22 -5.74
CA ALA A 255 -8.42 -8.15 -4.29
C ALA A 255 -7.20 -7.45 -3.63
N GLN A 256 -5.97 -7.67 -4.14
CA GLN A 256 -4.77 -6.95 -3.70
C GLN A 256 -4.88 -5.45 -4.02
N CYS A 257 -5.32 -5.08 -5.22
CA CYS A 257 -5.57 -3.68 -5.59
C CYS A 257 -6.61 -3.02 -4.66
N ASP A 258 -7.70 -3.72 -4.34
CA ASP A 258 -8.72 -3.23 -3.41
C ASP A 258 -8.18 -3.08 -1.98
N ALA A 259 -7.34 -3.98 -1.52
CA ALA A 259 -6.71 -3.88 -0.20
C ALA A 259 -5.73 -2.69 -0.13
N LEU A 260 -4.89 -2.50 -1.17
CA LEU A 260 -4.00 -1.34 -1.29
C LEU A 260 -4.78 -0.02 -1.32
N LYS A 261 -5.87 0.04 -2.08
CA LYS A 261 -6.77 1.19 -2.13
C LYS A 261 -7.38 1.51 -0.75
N ARG A 262 -7.76 0.50 0.04
CA ARG A 262 -8.28 0.70 1.41
C ARG A 262 -7.23 1.28 2.34
N ILE A 263 -5.99 0.79 2.29
CA ILE A 263 -4.87 1.36 3.06
C ILE A 263 -4.67 2.83 2.65
N ASN A 264 -4.60 3.10 1.35
CA ASN A 264 -4.47 4.46 0.83
C ASN A 264 -5.60 5.39 1.31
N THR A 265 -6.84 4.88 1.38
CA THR A 265 -8.00 5.65 1.87
C THR A 265 -7.85 6.01 3.34
N ILE A 266 -7.29 5.12 4.17
CA ILE A 266 -6.98 5.42 5.57
C ILE A 266 -5.90 6.51 5.68
N LEU A 267 -4.89 6.46 4.80
CA LEU A 267 -3.84 7.48 4.77
C LEU A 267 -4.37 8.85 4.29
N ILE A 268 -5.32 8.87 3.36
CA ILE A 268 -6.01 10.11 2.96
C ILE A 268 -6.74 10.72 4.17
N ASP A 269 -7.47 9.91 4.92
CA ASP A 269 -8.20 10.32 6.11
C ASP A 269 -7.23 10.89 7.17
N LEU A 270 -6.13 10.20 7.47
CA LEU A 270 -5.06 10.68 8.33
C LEU A 270 -4.51 12.05 7.86
N ASN A 271 -4.20 12.19 6.57
CA ASN A 271 -3.67 13.44 6.03
C ASN A 271 -4.64 14.61 6.23
N ARG A 272 -5.94 14.37 6.05
CA ARG A 272 -7.00 15.38 6.25
C ARG A 272 -7.16 15.77 7.71
N ASP A 273 -7.10 14.83 8.63
CA ASP A 273 -7.18 15.13 10.07
C ASP A 273 -5.96 15.95 10.51
N ILE A 274 -4.75 15.55 10.12
CA ILE A 274 -3.54 16.31 10.45
C ILE A 274 -3.58 17.71 9.82
N TRP A 275 -4.00 17.83 8.56
CA TRP A 275 -4.18 19.12 7.89
C TRP A 275 -5.16 19.99 8.67
N THR A 276 -6.28 19.41 9.13
CA THR A 276 -7.29 20.10 9.94
C THR A 276 -6.71 20.56 11.28
N TYR A 277 -5.97 19.70 11.99
CA TYR A 277 -5.32 20.09 13.24
C TYR A 277 -4.26 21.19 13.06
N ILE A 278 -3.56 21.21 11.92
CA ILE A 278 -2.68 22.36 11.57
C ILE A 278 -3.51 23.62 11.36
N SER A 279 -4.63 23.56 10.65
CA SER A 279 -5.52 24.72 10.43
C SER A 279 -6.15 25.26 11.70
N MET A 280 -6.35 24.39 12.72
CA MET A 280 -6.80 24.74 14.07
C MET A 280 -5.65 25.21 14.97
N ASN A 281 -4.44 25.30 14.45
CA ASN A 281 -3.23 25.66 15.20
C ASN A 281 -2.84 24.71 16.34
N TYR A 282 -3.36 23.47 16.33
CA TYR A 282 -2.95 22.42 17.26
C TYR A 282 -1.54 21.93 16.97
N PHE A 283 -1.13 21.95 15.70
CA PHE A 283 0.23 21.71 15.26
C PHE A 283 0.82 22.94 14.58
N LYS A 284 2.09 23.17 14.83
CA LYS A 284 2.99 23.99 14.01
C LYS A 284 3.89 23.06 13.21
N GLN A 285 4.56 23.59 12.20
CA GLN A 285 5.50 22.82 11.39
C GLN A 285 6.91 23.40 11.53
N HIS A 286 7.88 22.54 11.78
CA HIS A 286 9.29 22.93 11.82
C HIS A 286 9.71 23.40 10.42
N ILE A 287 10.30 24.59 10.35
CA ILE A 287 10.86 25.17 9.13
C ILE A 287 12.33 24.76 9.06
N LYS A 288 12.77 24.14 7.98
CA LYS A 288 14.19 23.95 7.72
C LYS A 288 14.81 25.28 7.29
N GLU A 289 16.03 25.55 7.75
CA GLU A 289 16.79 26.70 7.32
C GLU A 289 16.90 26.74 5.78
N GLY A 290 16.51 27.86 5.18
CA GLY A 290 16.45 28.03 3.72
C GLY A 290 15.15 27.58 3.04
N GLU A 291 14.19 26.96 3.73
CA GLU A 291 12.86 26.69 3.17
C GLU A 291 12.00 27.95 3.12
N VAL A 292 11.35 28.21 1.97
CA VAL A 292 10.37 29.27 1.82
C VAL A 292 8.97 28.71 2.00
N GLY A 293 8.30 29.04 3.10
CA GLY A 293 6.99 28.49 3.45
C GLY A 293 5.83 28.97 2.54
N SER A 294 5.96 30.17 1.96
CA SER A 294 4.98 30.75 1.03
C SER A 294 5.66 31.79 0.13
N SER A 295 5.26 31.85 -1.13
CA SER A 295 5.81 32.82 -2.09
C SER A 295 5.45 34.29 -1.77
N ALA A 296 4.34 34.52 -1.03
CA ALA A 296 3.82 35.87 -0.76
C ALA A 296 3.81 36.23 0.73
N MET A 297 3.75 35.27 1.64
CA MET A 297 3.61 35.51 3.09
C MET A 297 4.70 34.71 3.85
N PRO A 298 5.80 35.34 4.25
CA PRO A 298 6.95 34.64 4.86
C PRO A 298 6.64 33.90 6.15
N HIS A 299 5.60 34.32 6.90
CA HIS A 299 5.17 33.70 8.14
C HIS A 299 4.28 32.46 7.95
N LYS A 300 3.83 32.18 6.71
CA LYS A 300 2.88 31.10 6.40
C LYS A 300 3.62 29.82 6.04
N VAL A 301 3.47 28.79 6.83
CA VAL A 301 4.01 27.45 6.58
C VAL A 301 2.87 26.53 6.15
N ASN A 302 2.81 26.21 4.86
CA ASN A 302 1.76 25.36 4.31
C ASN A 302 2.01 23.88 4.62
N PRO A 303 0.97 23.08 4.89
CA PRO A 303 1.08 21.64 5.14
C PRO A 303 1.23 20.82 3.84
N ILE A 304 2.12 21.27 2.93
CA ILE A 304 2.26 20.75 1.58
C ILE A 304 2.63 19.27 1.52
N ASP A 305 3.28 18.75 2.55
CA ASP A 305 3.68 17.33 2.59
C ASP A 305 2.43 16.44 2.72
N PHE A 306 1.40 16.84 3.48
CA PHE A 306 0.13 16.12 3.59
C PHE A 306 -0.75 16.29 2.35
N GLU A 307 -0.78 17.47 1.75
CA GLU A 307 -1.49 17.74 0.48
C GLU A 307 -0.89 16.93 -0.67
N ASN A 308 0.45 16.85 -0.77
CA ASN A 308 1.14 16.05 -1.77
C ASN A 308 0.89 14.54 -1.55
N SER A 309 0.84 14.09 -0.29
CA SER A 309 0.46 12.72 0.05
C SER A 309 -0.95 12.41 -0.41
N GLU A 310 -1.94 13.21 -0.02
CA GLU A 310 -3.35 13.04 -0.41
C GLU A 310 -3.53 13.00 -1.94
N GLY A 311 -2.93 13.94 -2.66
CA GLY A 311 -3.03 14.01 -4.12
C GLY A 311 -2.48 12.76 -4.82
N ASN A 312 -1.31 12.26 -4.38
CA ASN A 312 -0.74 11.04 -4.95
C ASN A 312 -1.57 9.80 -4.61
N LEU A 313 -2.12 9.69 -3.40
CA LEU A 313 -3.00 8.57 -3.02
C LEU A 313 -4.29 8.55 -3.85
N GLY A 314 -4.83 9.72 -4.19
CA GLY A 314 -6.01 9.83 -5.06
C GLY A 314 -5.75 9.26 -6.46
N ILE A 315 -4.59 9.57 -7.06
CA ILE A 315 -4.18 9.04 -8.37
C ILE A 315 -3.96 7.53 -8.27
N ALA A 316 -3.25 7.05 -7.23
CA ALA A 316 -3.03 5.63 -7.00
C ALA A 316 -4.35 4.85 -6.91
N ASN A 317 -5.32 5.37 -6.14
CA ASN A 317 -6.62 4.75 -5.95
C ASN A 317 -7.43 4.65 -7.25
N ALA A 318 -7.37 5.65 -8.12
CA ALA A 318 -8.05 5.61 -9.41
C ALA A 318 -7.50 4.49 -10.31
N LEU A 319 -6.18 4.25 -10.27
CA LEU A 319 -5.55 3.19 -11.04
C LEU A 319 -5.81 1.80 -10.42
N PHE A 320 -5.73 1.66 -9.10
CA PHE A 320 -6.07 0.41 -8.43
C PHE A 320 -7.54 0.01 -8.66
N GLU A 321 -8.46 0.98 -8.62
CA GLU A 321 -9.87 0.75 -8.96
C GLU A 321 -10.04 0.25 -10.39
N HIS A 322 -9.36 0.89 -11.36
CA HIS A 322 -9.40 0.45 -12.75
C HIS A 322 -8.86 -0.99 -12.90
N PHE A 323 -7.76 -1.33 -12.24
CA PHE A 323 -7.17 -2.67 -12.32
C PHE A 323 -8.10 -3.72 -11.72
N ALA A 324 -8.67 -3.46 -10.55
CA ALA A 324 -9.60 -4.36 -9.88
C ALA A 324 -10.87 -4.61 -10.71
N ALA A 325 -11.39 -3.57 -11.37
CA ALA A 325 -12.59 -3.68 -12.20
C ALA A 325 -12.33 -4.30 -13.57
N LYS A 326 -11.15 -4.04 -14.19
CA LYS A 326 -10.89 -4.41 -15.58
C LYS A 326 -10.28 -5.79 -15.75
N LEU A 327 -9.27 -6.14 -14.92
CA LEU A 327 -8.45 -7.33 -15.17
C LEU A 327 -9.21 -8.66 -15.06
N PRO A 328 -10.19 -8.84 -14.14
CA PRO A 328 -10.99 -10.08 -14.10
C PRO A 328 -11.89 -10.28 -15.32
N ILE A 329 -12.00 -9.30 -16.20
CA ILE A 329 -12.86 -9.39 -17.39
C ILE A 329 -12.02 -9.56 -18.65
N SER A 330 -12.17 -10.69 -19.34
CA SER A 330 -11.53 -11.00 -20.62
C SER A 330 -12.51 -11.64 -21.57
N ARG A 331 -12.15 -11.73 -22.87
CA ARG A 331 -12.99 -12.35 -23.92
C ARG A 331 -12.55 -13.77 -24.16
N LEU A 332 -13.46 -14.74 -24.03
CA LEU A 332 -13.20 -16.16 -24.26
C LEU A 332 -11.92 -16.63 -23.53
N GLN A 333 -10.94 -17.16 -24.28
CA GLN A 333 -9.67 -17.57 -23.69
C GLN A 333 -8.76 -16.41 -23.32
N ARG A 334 -8.78 -15.33 -24.09
CA ARG A 334 -7.99 -14.10 -23.86
C ARG A 334 -8.28 -13.02 -24.89
N ASP A 335 -8.19 -11.75 -24.48
CA ASP A 335 -7.88 -10.62 -25.34
C ASP A 335 -6.57 -9.93 -24.89
N LEU A 336 -6.08 -8.95 -25.67
CA LEU A 336 -4.78 -8.31 -25.38
C LEU A 336 -4.85 -7.21 -24.29
N THR A 337 -6.04 -6.83 -23.85
CA THR A 337 -6.21 -5.66 -22.96
C THR A 337 -5.55 -5.83 -21.60
N ASP A 338 -5.41 -7.08 -21.10
CA ASP A 338 -4.68 -7.39 -19.89
C ASP A 338 -3.22 -6.93 -19.96
N SER A 339 -2.51 -7.24 -21.03
CA SER A 339 -1.11 -6.88 -21.22
C SER A 339 -0.90 -5.36 -21.24
N THR A 340 -1.81 -4.60 -21.85
CA THR A 340 -1.76 -3.13 -21.86
C THR A 340 -1.92 -2.55 -20.45
N VAL A 341 -2.87 -3.08 -19.70
CA VAL A 341 -3.19 -2.60 -18.34
C VAL A 341 -2.05 -2.97 -17.37
N LEU A 342 -1.57 -4.21 -17.41
CA LEU A 342 -0.53 -4.72 -16.50
C LEU A 342 0.82 -4.00 -16.66
N ARG A 343 1.13 -3.39 -17.81
CA ARG A 343 2.33 -2.56 -17.97
C ARG A 343 2.33 -1.33 -17.06
N ASN A 344 1.17 -0.95 -16.51
CA ASN A 344 1.03 0.18 -15.59
C ASN A 344 1.02 -0.21 -14.11
N ILE A 345 1.23 -1.48 -13.75
CA ILE A 345 1.12 -1.99 -12.38
C ILE A 345 2.03 -1.26 -11.38
N GLY A 346 3.20 -0.82 -11.82
CA GLY A 346 4.14 -0.05 -11.01
C GLY A 346 3.69 1.39 -10.72
N VAL A 347 2.80 1.96 -11.55
CA VAL A 347 2.40 3.38 -11.46
C VAL A 347 1.66 3.69 -10.15
N PRO A 348 0.58 2.98 -9.77
CA PRO A 348 -0.11 3.24 -8.51
C PRO A 348 0.76 2.95 -7.28
N LEU A 349 1.63 1.94 -7.33
CA LEU A 349 2.59 1.69 -6.25
C LEU A 349 3.60 2.84 -6.11
N ALA A 350 4.08 3.41 -7.21
CA ALA A 350 4.96 4.56 -7.19
C ALA A 350 4.28 5.79 -6.55
N HIS A 351 3.05 6.10 -6.93
CA HIS A 351 2.27 7.17 -6.31
C HIS A 351 2.04 6.90 -4.81
N THR A 352 1.75 5.66 -4.43
CA THR A 352 1.59 5.27 -3.01
C THR A 352 2.90 5.48 -2.23
N LEU A 353 4.06 5.08 -2.77
CA LEU A 353 5.35 5.31 -2.12
C LEU A 353 5.70 6.79 -1.99
N ILE A 354 5.43 7.60 -3.01
CA ILE A 354 5.59 9.07 -2.94
C ILE A 354 4.75 9.62 -1.79
N ALA A 355 3.51 9.18 -1.70
CA ALA A 355 2.57 9.62 -0.68
C ALA A 355 3.01 9.24 0.73
N ILE A 356 3.40 7.98 0.96
CA ILE A 356 3.89 7.50 2.26
C ILE A 356 5.13 8.31 2.69
N LYS A 357 6.12 8.46 1.81
CA LYS A 357 7.34 9.23 2.10
C LYS A 357 7.02 10.70 2.39
N SER A 358 6.02 11.27 1.70
CA SER A 358 5.57 12.65 1.95
C SER A 358 4.88 12.77 3.31
N ALA A 359 4.00 11.83 3.67
CA ALA A 359 3.36 11.79 4.98
C ALA A 359 4.38 11.65 6.12
N VAL A 360 5.34 10.71 6.00
CA VAL A 360 6.45 10.55 6.97
C VAL A 360 7.24 11.84 7.14
N LYS A 361 7.56 12.51 6.04
CA LYS A 361 8.26 13.80 6.07
C LYS A 361 7.43 14.88 6.77
N GLY A 362 6.12 14.95 6.49
CA GLY A 362 5.19 15.89 7.13
C GLY A 362 5.06 15.65 8.63
N LEU A 363 4.84 14.40 9.04
CA LEU A 363 4.71 14.00 10.44
C LEU A 363 5.98 14.33 11.26
N ASN A 364 7.17 14.12 10.69
CA ASN A 364 8.45 14.48 11.34
C ASN A 364 8.65 16.00 11.51
N LYS A 365 7.87 16.85 10.84
CA LYS A 365 7.90 18.30 10.99
C LYS A 365 6.92 18.83 12.03
N LEU A 366 6.01 18.01 12.54
CA LEU A 366 4.97 18.45 13.46
C LEU A 366 5.56 18.87 14.81
N LEU A 367 5.14 20.01 15.28
CA LEU A 367 5.40 20.55 16.62
C LEU A 367 4.05 20.75 17.31
N LEU A 368 3.85 20.05 18.43
CA LEU A 368 2.63 20.18 19.22
C LEU A 368 2.51 21.60 19.80
N ASN A 369 1.34 22.22 19.64
CA ASN A 369 1.01 23.50 20.24
C ASN A 369 0.04 23.32 21.42
N GLU A 370 0.60 22.87 22.55
CA GLU A 370 -0.17 22.61 23.77
C GLU A 370 -1.01 23.82 24.22
N SER A 371 -0.50 25.03 24.04
CA SER A 371 -1.21 26.26 24.41
C SER A 371 -2.53 26.42 23.63
N ALA A 372 -2.55 26.12 22.33
CA ALA A 372 -3.77 26.22 21.53
C ALA A 372 -4.78 25.13 21.91
N ILE A 373 -4.30 23.90 22.15
CA ILE A 373 -5.15 22.80 22.62
C ILE A 373 -5.77 23.12 23.98
N HIS A 374 -4.94 23.63 24.90
CA HIS A 374 -5.41 24.04 26.25
C HIS A 374 -6.47 25.14 26.13
N GLN A 375 -6.23 26.17 25.30
CA GLN A 375 -7.20 27.27 25.13
C GLN A 375 -8.52 26.79 24.54
N ASP A 376 -8.51 25.84 23.61
CA ASP A 376 -9.74 25.30 23.02
C ASP A 376 -10.54 24.48 24.05
N LEU A 377 -9.89 23.66 24.88
CA LEU A 377 -10.51 22.95 25.99
C LEU A 377 -11.09 23.93 27.01
N GLU A 378 -10.31 24.94 27.45
CA GLU A 378 -10.73 25.94 28.43
C GLU A 378 -11.93 26.77 27.94
N SER A 379 -12.03 27.03 26.64
CA SER A 379 -13.14 27.75 26.05
C SER A 379 -14.43 26.93 25.92
N ASN A 380 -14.38 25.62 26.19
CA ASN A 380 -15.46 24.69 25.92
C ASN A 380 -15.89 23.86 27.15
N TRP A 381 -15.94 24.47 28.33
CA TRP A 381 -16.38 23.80 29.58
C TRP A 381 -17.74 23.09 29.47
N VAL A 382 -18.60 23.52 28.55
CA VAL A 382 -19.92 22.89 28.32
C VAL A 382 -19.84 21.37 28.07
N VAL A 383 -18.70 20.87 27.56
CA VAL A 383 -18.52 19.45 27.21
C VAL A 383 -18.55 18.51 28.43
N VAL A 384 -18.27 19.01 29.66
CA VAL A 384 -18.33 18.20 30.87
C VAL A 384 -19.79 17.93 31.29
N SER A 385 -20.78 18.58 30.69
CA SER A 385 -22.19 18.35 30.97
C SER A 385 -22.64 16.91 30.79
N GLU A 386 -22.02 16.19 29.84
CA GLU A 386 -22.28 14.76 29.63
C GLU A 386 -21.85 13.92 30.86
N ALA A 387 -20.66 14.20 31.40
CA ALA A 387 -20.16 13.53 32.58
C ALA A 387 -21.09 13.76 33.80
N ILE A 388 -21.44 15.04 34.05
CA ILE A 388 -22.32 15.46 35.13
C ILE A 388 -23.68 14.76 34.99
N GLN A 389 -24.27 14.77 33.78
CA GLN A 389 -25.52 14.09 33.51
C GLN A 389 -25.43 12.58 33.82
N THR A 390 -24.35 11.94 33.45
CA THR A 390 -24.14 10.51 33.66
C THR A 390 -24.06 10.17 35.16
N ILE A 391 -23.33 10.99 35.93
CA ILE A 391 -23.26 10.84 37.39
C ILE A 391 -24.62 11.09 38.03
N LEU A 392 -25.34 12.13 37.64
CA LEU A 392 -26.69 12.39 38.15
C LEU A 392 -27.66 11.24 37.88
N ARG A 393 -27.54 10.58 36.73
CA ARG A 393 -28.32 9.36 36.44
C ARG A 393 -27.94 8.21 37.36
N ARG A 394 -26.67 8.02 37.65
CA ARG A 394 -26.19 7.01 38.63
C ARG A 394 -26.78 7.23 40.00
N GLU A 395 -26.89 8.47 40.43
CA GLU A 395 -27.48 8.86 41.73
C GLU A 395 -29.00 8.90 41.75
N GLY A 396 -29.68 8.58 40.64
CA GLY A 396 -31.17 8.61 40.57
C GLY A 396 -31.76 10.02 40.56
N TYR A 397 -30.99 11.05 40.23
CA TYR A 397 -31.49 12.44 40.19
C TYR A 397 -32.61 12.58 39.14
N PRO A 398 -33.71 13.31 39.45
CA PRO A 398 -34.84 13.45 38.53
C PRO A 398 -34.47 14.34 37.32
N ASN A 399 -34.82 13.88 36.12
CA ASN A 399 -34.67 14.63 34.85
C ASN A 399 -33.31 15.26 34.64
N PRO A 400 -32.20 14.54 34.75
CA PRO A 400 -30.88 15.12 34.74
C PRO A 400 -30.52 15.82 33.41
N TYR A 401 -31.05 15.34 32.27
CA TYR A 401 -30.84 15.99 30.96
C TYR A 401 -31.50 17.35 30.88
N GLU A 402 -32.76 17.48 31.32
CA GLU A 402 -33.53 18.72 31.34
C GLU A 402 -32.87 19.75 32.26
N THR A 403 -32.40 19.31 33.43
CA THR A 403 -31.69 20.17 34.37
C THR A 403 -30.42 20.79 33.77
N LEU A 404 -29.61 20.00 33.05
CA LEU A 404 -28.43 20.50 32.37
C LEU A 404 -28.71 21.33 31.12
N LYS A 405 -29.82 21.05 30.42
CA LYS A 405 -30.26 21.84 29.27
C LYS A 405 -30.53 23.30 29.64
N GLU A 406 -31.04 23.58 30.85
CA GLU A 406 -31.24 24.95 31.35
C GLU A 406 -29.90 25.69 31.47
N LEU A 407 -28.82 25.01 31.93
CA LEU A 407 -27.49 25.59 32.03
C LEU A 407 -26.91 25.91 30.64
N THR A 408 -27.06 25.00 29.67
CA THR A 408 -26.35 25.06 28.37
C THR A 408 -27.04 25.93 27.31
N ARG A 409 -28.35 26.25 27.49
CA ARG A 409 -29.13 27.02 26.50
C ARG A 409 -29.34 28.50 26.85
N THR A 410 -28.56 29.01 27.79
CA THR A 410 -28.74 30.43 28.26
C THR A 410 -28.01 31.46 27.46
N ASN A 411 -27.32 31.12 26.35
CA ASN A 411 -26.40 32.04 25.63
C ASN A 411 -25.30 32.68 26.50
N LYS A 412 -25.13 32.25 27.76
CA LYS A 412 -24.04 32.68 28.63
C LYS A 412 -22.84 31.75 28.43
N GLN A 413 -21.65 32.32 28.54
CA GLN A 413 -20.42 31.52 28.49
C GLN A 413 -20.38 30.55 29.67
N VAL A 414 -20.30 29.27 29.36
CA VAL A 414 -20.12 28.20 30.37
C VAL A 414 -18.62 28.09 30.65
N ASN A 415 -18.24 28.25 31.92
CA ASN A 415 -16.86 28.12 32.40
C ASN A 415 -16.84 27.34 33.74
N ALA A 416 -15.64 27.13 34.28
CA ALA A 416 -15.45 26.41 35.54
C ALA A 416 -16.36 26.94 36.67
N GLN A 417 -16.46 28.25 36.82
CA GLN A 417 -17.25 28.86 37.88
C GLN A 417 -18.79 28.64 37.70
N THR A 418 -19.28 28.74 36.44
CA THR A 418 -20.70 28.50 36.15
C THR A 418 -21.08 27.05 36.39
N ILE A 419 -20.19 26.09 36.05
CA ILE A 419 -20.39 24.67 36.35
C ILE A 419 -20.37 24.42 37.85
N ALA A 420 -19.41 25.00 38.57
CA ALA A 420 -19.33 24.85 40.04
C ALA A 420 -20.58 25.38 40.74
N ASN A 421 -21.06 26.60 40.38
CA ASN A 421 -22.28 27.18 40.93
C ASN A 421 -23.52 26.34 40.61
N PHE A 422 -23.59 25.76 39.42
CA PHE A 422 -24.67 24.86 39.06
C PHE A 422 -24.66 23.59 39.92
N ILE A 423 -23.50 22.96 40.14
CA ILE A 423 -23.36 21.77 40.99
C ILE A 423 -23.74 22.08 42.44
N ASP A 424 -23.39 23.25 42.98
CA ASP A 424 -23.74 23.68 44.33
C ASP A 424 -25.26 23.77 44.55
N GLY A 425 -25.99 24.16 43.50
CA GLY A 425 -27.45 24.25 43.51
C GLY A 425 -28.21 22.93 43.43
N LEU A 426 -27.51 21.78 43.15
CA LEU A 426 -28.16 20.49 43.02
C LEU A 426 -28.48 19.88 44.39
N ASP A 427 -29.62 19.25 44.51
CA ASP A 427 -30.05 18.49 45.71
C ASP A 427 -29.49 17.06 45.65
N ILE A 428 -28.18 16.94 45.91
CA ILE A 428 -27.41 15.70 45.94
C ILE A 428 -26.41 15.70 47.11
N HIS A 429 -25.93 14.53 47.49
CA HIS A 429 -24.95 14.40 48.56
C HIS A 429 -23.67 15.18 48.29
N GLU A 430 -23.06 15.77 49.33
CA GLU A 430 -21.84 16.61 49.17
C GLU A 430 -20.64 15.88 48.54
N SER A 431 -20.49 14.58 48.79
CA SER A 431 -19.46 13.76 48.14
C SER A 431 -19.65 13.69 46.62
N VAL A 432 -20.92 13.66 46.16
CA VAL A 432 -21.25 13.64 44.71
C VAL A 432 -21.05 15.03 44.11
N LYS A 433 -21.33 16.10 44.84
CA LYS A 433 -20.97 17.46 44.39
C LYS A 433 -19.51 17.61 44.22
N LEU A 434 -18.69 17.12 45.16
CA LEU A 434 -17.24 17.17 45.06
C LEU A 434 -16.73 16.36 43.88
N GLU A 435 -17.26 15.14 43.66
CA GLU A 435 -16.95 14.33 42.47
C GLU A 435 -17.19 15.10 41.17
N ASN A 436 -18.40 15.69 41.03
CA ASN A 436 -18.71 16.46 39.82
C ASN A 436 -17.83 17.71 39.64
N LYS A 437 -17.49 18.44 40.72
CA LYS A 437 -16.60 19.60 40.64
C LYS A 437 -15.19 19.28 40.26
N ASN A 438 -14.72 18.05 40.46
CA ASN A 438 -13.40 17.59 40.05
C ASN A 438 -13.31 17.29 38.55
N ILE A 439 -14.44 17.18 37.85
CA ILE A 439 -14.47 16.91 36.41
C ILE A 439 -14.25 18.22 35.67
N ASN A 440 -13.31 18.18 34.72
CA ASN A 440 -12.99 19.31 33.89
C ASN A 440 -12.64 18.82 32.44
N PRO A 441 -12.59 19.70 31.44
CA PRO A 441 -12.29 19.32 30.06
C PRO A 441 -10.95 18.61 29.85
N PHE A 442 -9.99 18.73 30.78
CA PHE A 442 -8.65 18.17 30.69
C PHE A 442 -8.57 16.74 31.27
N ASN A 443 -9.45 16.37 32.18
CA ASN A 443 -9.44 15.04 32.82
C ASN A 443 -10.63 14.15 32.38
N TYR A 444 -11.63 14.70 31.72
CA TYR A 444 -12.77 13.94 31.18
C TYR A 444 -12.38 13.32 29.81
N THR A 445 -11.33 12.53 29.76
CA THR A 445 -10.76 11.98 28.52
C THR A 445 -10.92 10.46 28.38
N GLY A 446 -11.62 9.83 29.33
CA GLY A 446 -11.78 8.38 29.38
C GLY A 446 -10.48 7.62 29.77
N ILE A 447 -10.36 6.37 29.31
CA ILE A 447 -9.24 5.46 29.58
C ILE A 447 -8.20 5.51 28.47
#